data_8f0cbbf27b9a7aaa832f5bd98476e0de
#
_entry.id   8f0cbbf27b9a7aaa832f5bd98476e0de
#
_cell.length_a   1.000
_cell.length_b   1.000
_cell.length_c   1.000
_cell.angle_alpha   90.00
_cell.angle_beta   90.00
_cell.angle_gamma   90.00
#
_symmetry.space_group_name_H-M   'P 1'
#
loop_
_entity.id
_entity.type
_entity.pdbx_description
1 polymer ?
#
loop_
_entity_poly.entity_id
_entity_poly.type
_entity_poly.pdbx_seq_one_letter_code
_entity_poly.pdbx_strand_id
1 'polypeptide(L)' 'MVGSSEWTAIQQVVDRLKQSYPSVPPDIVTTAVHHNHARFDGRPVRDFVPLFVERGARNELAKLGG' A
#
# COMPACT_ATOMS: atom_id res chain seq x y z
N MET A 1 -15.11 -15.63 -1.73
CA MET A 1 -14.08 -15.02 -1.92
C MET A 1 -14.11 -13.69 -2.52
N VAL A 2 -15.23 -13.15 -2.64
CA VAL A 2 -15.36 -11.89 -3.29
C VAL A 2 -14.55 -10.84 -2.64
N GLY A 3 -14.52 -10.50 -1.55
CA GLY A 3 -13.77 -9.41 -0.99
C GLY A 3 -12.28 -9.59 -0.97
N SER A 4 -11.79 -10.77 -1.35
CA SER A 4 -10.40 -11.03 -1.18
C SER A 4 -9.54 -10.44 -2.28
N SER A 5 -10.09 -10.08 -3.42
CA SER A 5 -9.23 -9.59 -4.49
C SER A 5 -8.60 -8.25 -4.17
N GLU A 6 -9.33 -7.33 -3.54
CA GLU A 6 -8.73 -6.08 -3.13
C GLU A 6 -7.68 -6.30 -2.05
N TRP A 7 -7.98 -7.13 -1.07
CA TRP A 7 -7.04 -7.43 0.00
C TRP A 7 -5.78 -8.09 -0.55
N THR A 8 -5.96 -9.02 -1.49
CA THR A 8 -4.83 -9.68 -2.12
C THR A 8 -3.95 -8.68 -2.85
N ALA A 9 -4.57 -7.75 -3.58
CA ALA A 9 -3.80 -6.72 -4.27
C ALA A 9 -3.04 -5.85 -3.29
N ILE A 10 -3.64 -5.50 -2.17
CA ILE A 10 -2.96 -4.70 -1.14
C ILE A 10 -1.77 -5.47 -0.57
N GLN A 11 -1.90 -6.77 -0.35
CA GLN A 11 -0.80 -7.57 0.13
C GLN A 11 0.35 -7.61 -0.88
N GLN A 12 0.02 -7.66 -2.17
CA GLN A 12 1.03 -7.62 -3.21
C GLN A 12 1.74 -6.28 -3.24
N VAL A 13 1.02 -5.19 -2.99
CA VAL A 13 1.63 -3.87 -2.87
C VAL A 13 2.63 -3.85 -1.73
N VAL A 14 2.27 -4.40 -0.57
CA VAL A 14 3.18 -4.48 0.57
C VAL A 14 4.45 -5.21 0.18
N ASP A 15 4.31 -6.38 -0.43
CA ASP A 15 5.47 -7.19 -0.81
C ASP A 15 6.36 -6.46 -1.80
N ARG A 16 5.75 -5.83 -2.80
CA ARG A 16 6.49 -5.09 -3.82
C ARG A 16 7.28 -3.95 -3.21
N LEU A 17 6.68 -3.22 -2.29
CA LEU A 17 7.34 -2.09 -1.66
C LEU A 17 8.44 -2.53 -0.71
N LYS A 18 8.28 -3.66 -0.05
CA LYS A 18 9.36 -4.21 0.77
C LYS A 18 10.60 -4.48 -0.06
N GLN A 19 10.40 -4.97 -1.28
CA GLN A 19 11.52 -5.24 -2.17
C GLN A 19 12.12 -3.98 -2.74
N SER A 20 11.29 -2.96 -2.98
CA SER A 20 11.75 -1.69 -3.54
C SER A 20 12.48 -0.83 -2.52
N TYR A 21 12.15 -0.97 -1.26
CA TYR A 21 12.72 -0.16 -0.18
C TYR A 21 13.33 -1.04 0.90
N PRO A 22 14.40 -1.77 0.56
CA PRO A 22 14.98 -2.72 1.52
C PRO A 22 15.59 -2.04 2.74
N SER A 23 15.94 -0.77 2.65
CA SER A 23 16.48 -0.05 3.80
C SER A 23 15.41 0.44 4.75
N VAL A 24 14.14 0.40 4.36
CA VAL A 24 13.04 0.77 5.24
C VAL A 24 12.56 -0.46 5.99
N PRO A 25 12.35 -0.38 7.31
CA PRO A 25 11.86 -1.55 8.05
C PRO A 25 10.53 -2.05 7.51
N PRO A 26 10.31 -3.36 7.46
CA PRO A 26 9.07 -3.90 6.91
C PRO A 26 7.81 -3.42 7.64
N ASP A 27 7.92 -3.17 8.95
CA ASP A 27 6.79 -2.63 9.71
C ASP A 27 6.36 -1.27 9.18
N ILE A 28 7.33 -0.44 8.82
CA ILE A 28 7.05 0.89 8.30
C ILE A 28 6.39 0.77 6.92
N VAL A 29 6.86 -0.14 6.10
CA VAL A 29 6.25 -0.38 4.78
C VAL A 29 4.79 -0.79 4.96
N THR A 30 4.54 -1.75 5.83
CA THR A 30 3.18 -2.24 6.07
C THR A 30 2.28 -1.12 6.59
N THR A 31 2.79 -0.33 7.53
CA THR A 31 2.03 0.78 8.09
C THR A 31 1.68 1.82 7.02
N ALA A 32 2.65 2.14 6.16
CA ALA A 32 2.41 3.11 5.09
C ALA A 32 1.32 2.63 4.14
N VAL A 33 1.35 1.34 3.78
CA VAL A 33 0.35 0.78 2.89
C VAL A 33 -1.03 0.80 3.55
N HIS A 34 -1.12 0.35 4.80
CA HIS A 34 -2.40 0.31 5.49
C HIS A 34 -2.96 1.71 5.74
N HIS A 35 -2.10 2.65 6.05
CA HIS A 35 -2.50 4.05 6.24
C HIS A 35 -3.13 4.60 4.96
N ASN A 36 -2.49 4.37 3.84
CA ASN A 36 -3.02 4.84 2.56
C ASN A 36 -4.29 4.09 2.17
N HIS A 37 -4.35 2.80 2.47
CA HIS A 37 -5.55 2.03 2.18
C HIS A 37 -6.75 2.55 2.97
N ALA A 38 -6.55 2.91 4.23
CA ALA A 38 -7.63 3.44 5.07
C ALA A 38 -8.18 4.75 4.53
N ARG A 39 -7.37 5.54 3.84
CA ARG A 39 -7.82 6.80 3.26
C ARG A 39 -8.84 6.60 2.15
N PHE A 40 -8.88 5.42 1.55
CA PHE A 40 -9.82 5.10 0.49
C PHE A 40 -10.99 4.26 0.97
N ASP A 41 -11.06 4.02 2.27
CA ASP A 41 -12.16 3.26 2.84
C ASP A 41 -13.46 4.06 2.64
N GLY A 42 -14.50 3.38 2.19
CA GLY A 42 -15.77 4.02 1.92
C GLY A 42 -15.91 4.67 0.55
N ARG A 43 -14.85 4.69 -0.24
CA ARG A 43 -14.95 5.21 -1.60
C ARG A 43 -15.78 4.27 -2.46
N PRO A 44 -16.68 4.80 -3.31
CA PRO A 44 -17.52 3.94 -4.14
C PRO A 44 -16.77 3.21 -5.24
N VAL A 45 -15.74 3.82 -5.80
CA VAL A 45 -14.94 3.21 -6.86
C VAL A 45 -13.75 2.52 -6.22
N ARG A 46 -13.67 1.21 -6.39
CA ARG A 46 -12.61 0.41 -5.76
C ARG A 46 -11.57 -0.11 -6.76
N ASP A 47 -11.83 0.06 -8.04
CA ASP A 47 -11.01 -0.58 -9.06
C ASP A 47 -9.55 -0.15 -9.01
N PHE A 48 -9.30 1.11 -8.72
CA PHE A 48 -7.96 1.65 -8.73
C PHE A 48 -7.41 1.90 -7.33
N VAL A 49 -8.10 1.43 -6.30
CA VAL A 49 -7.64 1.64 -4.93
C VAL A 49 -6.24 1.09 -4.69
N PRO A 50 -5.92 -0.16 -5.12
CA PRO A 50 -4.55 -0.64 -4.91
C PRO A 50 -3.48 0.22 -5.58
N LEU A 51 -3.79 0.74 -6.76
CA LEU A 51 -2.85 1.61 -7.47
C LEU A 51 -2.60 2.90 -6.70
N PHE A 52 -3.66 3.54 -6.22
CA PHE A 52 -3.52 4.78 -5.46
C PHE A 52 -2.85 4.54 -4.11
N VAL A 53 -3.14 3.40 -3.49
CA VAL A 53 -2.49 3.03 -2.24
C VAL A 53 -0.99 2.87 -2.46
N GLU A 54 -0.61 2.19 -3.54
CA GLU A 54 0.80 2.01 -3.85
C GLU A 54 1.50 3.35 -4.07
N ARG A 55 0.88 4.24 -4.82
CA ARG A 55 1.47 5.55 -5.11
C ARG A 55 1.63 6.37 -3.84
N GLY A 56 0.62 6.37 -2.98
CA GLY A 56 0.70 7.09 -1.72
C GLY A 56 1.75 6.53 -0.80
N ALA A 57 1.83 5.21 -0.72
CA ALA A 57 2.82 4.56 0.12
C ALA A 57 4.23 4.81 -0.40
N ARG A 58 4.44 4.76 -1.72
CA ARG A 58 5.75 5.08 -2.29
C ARG A 58 6.18 6.48 -1.94
N ASN A 59 5.25 7.42 -2.00
CA ASN A 59 5.52 8.80 -1.67
C ASN A 59 6.00 8.92 -0.22
N GLU A 60 5.31 8.26 0.68
CA GLU A 60 5.71 8.27 2.09
C GLU A 60 7.07 7.64 2.31
N LEU A 61 7.29 6.49 1.68
CA LEU A 61 8.55 5.75 1.87
C LEU A 61 9.72 6.50 1.26
N ALA A 62 9.50 7.19 0.15
CA ALA A 62 10.56 8.00 -0.46
C ALA A 62 11.01 9.11 0.47
N LYS A 63 10.09 9.69 1.21
CA LYS A 63 10.45 10.73 2.18
C LYS A 63 11.24 10.16 3.36
N LEU A 64 10.93 8.94 3.75
CA LEU A 64 11.63 8.30 4.87
C LEU A 64 12.96 7.72 4.44
N GLY A 65 12.97 7.09 3.29
CA GLY A 65 14.15 6.37 2.85
C GLY A 65 15.15 7.21 2.09
N GLY A 66 14.74 8.39 1.79
CA GLY A 66 15.61 9.26 1.12
C GLY A 66 16.16 9.87 0.52
#